data_6bf9ef95e3828d5d6158a8deb80a31b8
#
_entry.id   6bf9ef95e3828d5d6158a8deb80a31b8
#
_cell.length_a   1.000
_cell.length_b   1.000
_cell.length_c   1.000
_cell.angle_alpha   90.00
_cell.angle_beta   90.00
_cell.angle_gamma   90.00
#
_symmetry.space_group_name_H-M   'P 1'
#
loop_
_entity.id
_entity.type
_entity.pdbx_description
1 polymer ?
#
loop_
_entity_poly.entity_id
_entity_poly.type
_entity_poly.pdbx_seq_one_letter_code
_entity_poly.pdbx_strand_id
1 'polypeptide(L)'
;MEINGVTIQMLPAASGDCIYLEFPDSDFRMLIDGGYAKTYQKYLKKFLLKLAAEGKRLNLIVVTHIDDDHISGIRALLKENGDSRNPKIIEIDEIWFNSLNQCITSRNAEQGMSFAVKIILKSMCSTDIDFECEYKKQNISYTNGKNLAELIQAGGYRWNASVVDNLVSKGQIVQFGDLKITILNPGIETLTKMGKKWLYHLKQINSNNIEIT
;
A
#
# COMPACT_ATOMS: atom_id res chain seq x y z
N MET A 1 -19.14 3.33 15.50
CA MET A 1 -18.97 4.61 16.21
C MET A 1 -19.21 5.71 15.19
N GLU A 2 -20.00 6.68 15.50
CA GLU A 2 -20.30 7.83 14.64
C GLU A 2 -19.85 9.11 15.35
N ILE A 3 -19.07 9.94 14.70
CA ILE A 3 -18.55 11.20 15.22
C ILE A 3 -18.75 12.27 14.16
N ASN A 4 -19.56 13.30 14.43
CA ASN A 4 -19.81 14.41 13.52
C ASN A 4 -20.22 13.96 12.09
N GLY A 5 -21.12 12.97 11.98
CA GLY A 5 -21.54 12.42 10.69
C GLY A 5 -20.56 11.44 10.05
N VAL A 6 -19.44 11.09 10.69
CA VAL A 6 -18.49 10.09 10.18
C VAL A 6 -18.76 8.73 10.83
N THR A 7 -18.95 7.71 10.02
CA THR A 7 -19.04 6.32 10.50
C THR A 7 -17.64 5.69 10.50
N ILE A 8 -17.21 5.18 11.63
CA ILE A 8 -15.97 4.43 11.81
C ILE A 8 -16.30 3.00 12.18
N GLN A 9 -15.87 2.04 11.39
CA GLN A 9 -16.06 0.62 11.65
C GLN A 9 -14.71 -0.10 11.63
N MET A 10 -14.33 -0.67 12.77
CA MET A 10 -13.16 -1.53 12.90
C MET A 10 -13.59 -2.98 12.72
N LEU A 11 -12.97 -3.67 11.76
CA LEU A 11 -13.21 -5.10 11.53
C LEU A 11 -12.19 -5.93 12.34
N PRO A 12 -12.54 -7.15 12.76
CA PRO A 12 -11.64 -7.99 13.53
C PRO A 12 -10.38 -8.37 12.73
N ALA A 13 -9.23 -7.78 13.06
CA ALA A 13 -7.97 -7.92 12.34
C ALA A 13 -6.84 -8.57 13.16
N ALA A 14 -7.14 -9.04 14.38
CA ALA A 14 -6.16 -9.58 15.34
C ALA A 14 -5.10 -8.54 15.72
N SER A 15 -3.83 -8.75 15.37
CA SER A 15 -2.73 -7.80 15.64
C SER A 15 -2.63 -6.67 14.62
N GLY A 16 -3.32 -6.79 13.49
CA GLY A 16 -3.28 -5.79 12.43
C GLY A 16 -4.47 -4.82 12.46
N ASP A 17 -4.61 -4.06 11.38
CA ASP A 17 -5.68 -3.10 11.20
C ASP A 17 -6.56 -3.42 10.00
N CYS A 18 -7.86 -3.13 10.14
CA CYS A 18 -8.83 -3.14 9.04
C CYS A 18 -9.95 -2.16 9.44
N ILE A 19 -9.82 -0.91 8.98
CA ILE A 19 -10.65 0.20 9.43
C ILE A 19 -11.40 0.76 8.22
N TYR A 20 -12.71 0.73 8.29
CA TYR A 20 -13.58 1.39 7.31
C TYR A 20 -14.07 2.72 7.86
N LEU A 21 -14.00 3.75 7.00
CA LEU A 21 -14.52 5.08 7.27
C LEU A 21 -15.53 5.45 6.19
N GLU A 22 -16.68 5.98 6.61
CA GLU A 22 -17.68 6.55 5.71
C GLU A 22 -17.98 7.98 6.11
N PHE A 23 -17.95 8.86 5.11
CA PHE A 23 -18.24 10.28 5.21
C PHE A 23 -19.51 10.55 4.37
N PRO A 24 -20.70 10.44 4.97
CA PRO A 24 -21.96 10.50 4.22
C PRO A 24 -22.15 11.80 3.46
N ASP A 25 -21.79 12.92 4.06
CA ASP A 25 -21.96 14.26 3.47
C ASP A 25 -21.13 14.45 2.19
N SER A 26 -19.99 13.74 2.08
CA SER A 26 -19.10 13.78 0.91
C SER A 26 -19.28 12.57 -0.01
N ASP A 27 -20.20 11.66 0.29
CA ASP A 27 -20.36 10.35 -0.38
C ASP A 27 -19.03 9.60 -0.54
N PHE A 28 -18.16 9.69 0.47
CA PHE A 28 -16.79 9.18 0.42
C PHE A 28 -16.59 8.03 1.42
N ARG A 29 -15.95 6.97 0.95
CA ARG A 29 -15.67 5.76 1.74
C ARG A 29 -14.22 5.35 1.58
N MET A 30 -13.57 5.10 2.72
CA MET A 30 -12.17 4.73 2.77
C MET A 30 -11.97 3.45 3.58
N LEU A 31 -11.09 2.58 3.07
CA LEU A 31 -10.60 1.42 3.80
C LEU A 31 -9.12 1.63 4.12
N ILE A 32 -8.76 1.55 5.39
CA ILE A 32 -7.38 1.61 5.87
C ILE A 32 -6.97 0.20 6.28
N ASP A 33 -5.99 -0.35 5.59
CA ASP A 33 -5.49 -1.71 5.73
C ASP A 33 -6.57 -2.81 5.57
N GLY A 34 -6.16 -4.05 5.54
CA GLY A 34 -7.06 -5.17 5.31
C GLY A 34 -6.89 -6.33 6.30
N GLY A 35 -6.01 -6.16 7.28
CA GLY A 35 -5.64 -7.22 8.20
C GLY A 35 -4.95 -8.39 7.49
N TYR A 36 -4.96 -9.53 8.13
CA TYR A 36 -4.52 -10.79 7.52
C TYR A 36 -5.47 -11.26 6.39
N ALA A 37 -5.01 -12.15 5.53
CA ALA A 37 -5.85 -12.82 4.54
C ALA A 37 -7.10 -13.50 5.17
N LYS A 38 -6.97 -14.01 6.38
CA LYS A 38 -8.09 -14.55 7.19
C LYS A 38 -9.14 -13.47 7.53
N THR A 39 -8.71 -12.24 7.81
CA THR A 39 -9.60 -11.09 8.06
C THR A 39 -10.46 -10.83 6.84
N TYR A 40 -9.84 -10.79 5.65
CA TYR A 40 -10.57 -10.65 4.40
C TYR A 40 -11.61 -11.76 4.23
N GLN A 41 -11.20 -13.02 4.34
CA GLN A 41 -12.09 -14.16 4.12
C GLN A 41 -13.29 -14.21 5.09
N LYS A 42 -13.06 -13.91 6.37
CA LYS A 42 -14.07 -14.06 7.41
C LYS A 42 -14.99 -12.85 7.55
N TYR A 43 -14.47 -11.65 7.35
CA TYR A 43 -15.16 -10.42 7.71
C TYR A 43 -15.23 -9.42 6.56
N LEU A 44 -14.08 -8.99 6.01
CA LEU A 44 -14.00 -7.89 5.07
C LEU A 44 -14.73 -8.19 3.77
N LYS A 45 -14.56 -9.38 3.20
CA LYS A 45 -15.25 -9.76 1.94
C LYS A 45 -16.78 -9.64 2.05
N LYS A 46 -17.36 -10.19 3.10
CA LYS A 46 -18.82 -10.11 3.31
C LYS A 46 -19.28 -8.67 3.51
N PHE A 47 -18.50 -7.87 4.23
CA PHE A 47 -18.77 -6.46 4.44
C PHE A 47 -18.74 -5.68 3.11
N LEU A 48 -17.72 -5.87 2.28
CA LEU A 48 -17.59 -5.20 0.98
C LEU A 48 -18.69 -5.62 -0.01
N LEU A 49 -19.06 -6.88 -0.05
CA LEU A 49 -20.17 -7.37 -0.86
C LEU A 49 -21.51 -6.72 -0.45
N LYS A 50 -21.72 -6.49 0.85
CA LYS A 50 -22.89 -5.76 1.34
C LYS A 50 -22.89 -4.32 0.86
N LEU A 51 -21.76 -3.61 0.97
CA LEU A 51 -21.62 -2.24 0.45
C LEU A 51 -21.89 -2.19 -1.05
N ALA A 52 -21.33 -3.11 -1.83
CA ALA A 52 -21.55 -3.17 -3.27
C ALA A 52 -23.02 -3.43 -3.62
N ALA A 53 -23.73 -4.28 -2.87
CA ALA A 53 -25.16 -4.50 -3.04
C ALA A 53 -26.02 -3.26 -2.71
N GLU A 54 -25.50 -2.34 -1.89
CA GLU A 54 -26.09 -1.04 -1.61
C GLU A 54 -25.71 0.03 -2.67
N GLY A 55 -25.02 -0.35 -3.75
CA GLY A 55 -24.53 0.56 -4.78
C GLY A 55 -23.35 1.43 -4.34
N LYS A 56 -22.69 1.08 -3.23
CA LYS A 56 -21.55 1.81 -2.69
C LYS A 56 -20.23 1.26 -3.25
N ARG A 57 -19.21 2.14 -3.30
CA ARG A 57 -17.83 1.83 -3.70
C ARG A 57 -16.83 2.22 -2.62
N LEU A 58 -15.60 1.81 -2.74
CA LEU A 58 -14.48 2.36 -1.99
C LEU A 58 -13.82 3.46 -2.83
N ASN A 59 -13.87 4.71 -2.37
CA ASN A 59 -13.21 5.82 -3.04
C ASN A 59 -11.70 5.78 -2.81
N LEU A 60 -11.27 5.25 -1.66
CA LEU A 60 -9.86 5.14 -1.34
C LEU A 60 -9.55 3.89 -0.51
N ILE A 61 -8.51 3.16 -0.90
CA ILE A 61 -7.83 2.20 -0.04
C ILE A 61 -6.49 2.80 0.36
N VAL A 62 -6.19 2.83 1.66
CA VAL A 62 -4.87 3.23 2.18
C VAL A 62 -4.18 2.00 2.75
N VAL A 63 -2.99 1.68 2.25
CA VAL A 63 -2.11 0.66 2.82
C VAL A 63 -1.00 1.37 3.58
N THR A 64 -1.03 1.27 4.91
CA THR A 64 -0.17 2.04 5.80
C THR A 64 1.27 1.54 5.80
N HIS A 65 1.45 0.21 5.75
CA HIS A 65 2.76 -0.45 5.70
C HIS A 65 2.65 -1.88 5.14
N ILE A 66 3.80 -2.56 5.02
CA ILE A 66 3.93 -3.82 4.27
C ILE A 66 3.88 -5.09 5.14
N ASP A 67 3.60 -4.97 6.44
CA ASP A 67 3.51 -6.12 7.32
C ASP A 67 2.27 -6.96 7.04
N ASP A 68 2.39 -8.26 7.21
CA ASP A 68 1.39 -9.24 6.77
C ASP A 68 0.00 -9.01 7.37
N ASP A 69 -0.04 -8.54 8.59
CA ASP A 69 -1.26 -8.24 9.35
C ASP A 69 -1.97 -6.94 8.93
N HIS A 70 -1.41 -6.22 7.97
CA HIS A 70 -2.03 -5.04 7.35
C HIS A 70 -2.31 -5.25 5.86
N ILE A 71 -1.34 -5.84 5.13
CA ILE A 71 -1.35 -5.89 3.67
C ILE A 71 -2.04 -7.13 3.09
N SER A 72 -2.04 -8.26 3.81
CA SER A 72 -2.46 -9.55 3.24
C SER A 72 -3.96 -9.61 2.93
N GLY A 73 -4.78 -8.92 3.70
CA GLY A 73 -6.21 -8.79 3.41
C GLY A 73 -6.47 -7.98 2.14
N ILE A 74 -5.72 -6.89 1.91
CA ILE A 74 -5.82 -6.11 0.67
C ILE A 74 -5.35 -6.93 -0.54
N ARG A 75 -4.25 -7.68 -0.41
CA ARG A 75 -3.80 -8.60 -1.48
C ARG A 75 -4.85 -9.65 -1.83
N ALA A 76 -5.50 -10.23 -0.81
CA ALA A 76 -6.57 -11.20 -1.01
C ALA A 76 -7.78 -10.54 -1.70
N LEU A 77 -8.15 -9.34 -1.30
CA LEU A 77 -9.19 -8.53 -1.94
C LEU A 77 -8.87 -8.32 -3.43
N LEU A 78 -7.72 -7.72 -3.77
CA LEU A 78 -7.39 -7.35 -5.14
C LEU A 78 -7.26 -8.59 -6.04
N LYS A 79 -6.72 -9.70 -5.51
CA LYS A 79 -6.64 -10.97 -6.25
C LYS A 79 -8.03 -11.49 -6.64
N GLU A 80 -9.01 -11.37 -5.77
CA GLU A 80 -10.38 -11.84 -6.03
C GLU A 80 -11.20 -10.82 -6.82
N ASN A 81 -11.00 -9.52 -6.56
CA ASN A 81 -11.69 -8.42 -7.23
C ASN A 81 -11.34 -8.35 -8.72
N GLY A 82 -10.08 -8.67 -9.07
CA GLY A 82 -9.62 -8.79 -10.46
C GLY A 82 -9.39 -7.44 -11.14
N ASP A 83 -9.94 -7.27 -12.35
CA ASP A 83 -9.81 -6.05 -13.15
C ASP A 83 -10.68 -4.92 -12.56
N SER A 84 -10.08 -3.74 -12.37
CA SER A 84 -10.75 -2.56 -11.81
C SER A 84 -11.94 -2.06 -12.63
N ARG A 85 -11.96 -2.36 -13.93
CA ARG A 85 -13.07 -2.00 -14.85
C ARG A 85 -14.26 -2.96 -14.76
N ASN A 86 -14.05 -4.16 -14.20
CA ASN A 86 -15.09 -5.16 -14.01
C ASN A 86 -14.86 -5.91 -12.68
N PRO A 87 -14.96 -5.21 -11.53
CA PRO A 87 -14.64 -5.77 -10.23
C PRO A 87 -15.68 -6.80 -9.79
N LYS A 88 -15.21 -7.90 -9.18
CA LYS A 88 -16.09 -8.99 -8.71
C LYS A 88 -16.64 -8.75 -7.30
N ILE A 89 -15.99 -7.92 -6.50
CA ILE A 89 -16.34 -7.69 -5.09
C ILE A 89 -16.88 -6.29 -4.89
N ILE A 90 -16.12 -5.24 -5.28
CA ILE A 90 -16.48 -3.84 -5.08
C ILE A 90 -15.68 -2.94 -6.02
N GLU A 91 -16.28 -1.84 -6.47
CA GLU A 91 -15.56 -0.78 -7.17
C GLU A 91 -14.57 -0.09 -6.24
N ILE A 92 -13.35 0.20 -6.75
CA ILE A 92 -12.28 0.89 -6.03
C ILE A 92 -11.78 2.02 -6.90
N ASP A 93 -11.94 3.28 -6.45
CA ASP A 93 -11.54 4.44 -7.24
C ASP A 93 -10.03 4.66 -7.21
N GLU A 94 -9.38 4.50 -6.04
CA GLU A 94 -7.93 4.71 -5.90
C GLU A 94 -7.33 3.91 -4.76
N ILE A 95 -6.04 3.58 -4.89
CA ILE A 95 -5.24 2.92 -3.86
C ILE A 95 -4.02 3.77 -3.53
N TRP A 96 -3.83 4.11 -2.25
CA TRP A 96 -2.61 4.74 -1.73
C TRP A 96 -1.69 3.68 -1.12
N PHE A 97 -0.56 3.49 -1.76
CA PHE A 97 0.47 2.55 -1.33
C PHE A 97 1.83 2.96 -1.90
N ASN A 98 2.84 3.15 -1.04
CA ASN A 98 4.20 3.41 -1.47
C ASN A 98 4.96 2.11 -1.66
N SER A 99 5.09 1.66 -2.91
CA SER A 99 5.94 0.53 -3.27
C SER A 99 7.42 0.90 -3.30
N LEU A 100 8.26 -0.10 -3.51
CA LEU A 100 9.70 0.12 -3.71
C LEU A 100 9.99 1.17 -4.79
N ASN A 101 9.26 1.13 -5.91
CA ASN A 101 9.50 2.07 -7.02
C ASN A 101 9.25 3.53 -6.59
N GLN A 102 8.16 3.81 -5.88
CA GLN A 102 7.88 5.15 -5.37
C GLN A 102 8.95 5.59 -4.34
N CYS A 103 9.35 4.69 -3.43
CA CYS A 103 10.38 4.99 -2.42
C CYS A 103 11.76 5.29 -3.03
N ILE A 104 12.10 4.66 -4.16
CA ILE A 104 13.35 4.93 -4.87
C ILE A 104 13.26 6.20 -5.72
N THR A 105 12.11 6.44 -6.34
CA THR A 105 11.89 7.60 -7.22
C THR A 105 11.89 8.90 -6.41
N SER A 106 11.37 8.90 -5.19
CA SER A 106 11.42 10.06 -4.29
C SER A 106 12.84 10.60 -4.06
N ARG A 107 13.84 9.70 -4.00
CA ARG A 107 15.25 10.07 -3.87
C ARG A 107 15.80 10.85 -5.07
N ASN A 108 15.20 10.66 -6.26
CA ASN A 108 15.70 11.27 -7.50
C ASN A 108 15.04 12.62 -7.82
N ALA A 109 13.86 12.89 -7.25
CA ALA A 109 13.21 14.19 -7.37
C ALA A 109 14.05 15.29 -6.67
N GLU A 110 14.71 14.97 -5.55
CA GLU A 110 15.62 15.88 -4.86
C GLU A 110 16.96 16.11 -5.57
N GLN A 111 17.37 15.23 -6.51
CA GLN A 111 18.70 15.26 -7.14
C GLN A 111 18.72 15.40 -8.66
N GLY A 112 17.58 15.55 -9.34
CA GLY A 112 17.51 15.80 -10.79
C GLY A 112 18.09 14.67 -11.67
N MET A 113 18.15 13.45 -11.21
CA MET A 113 18.89 12.35 -11.85
C MET A 113 18.07 11.51 -12.83
N SER A 114 18.62 11.21 -14.00
CA SER A 114 18.04 10.39 -15.08
C SER A 114 17.90 8.91 -14.71
N PHE A 115 16.98 8.19 -15.37
CA PHE A 115 16.71 6.76 -15.19
C PHE A 115 17.96 5.86 -15.36
N ALA A 116 18.88 6.22 -16.24
CA ALA A 116 20.14 5.48 -16.44
C ALA A 116 21.07 5.53 -15.20
N VAL A 117 21.10 6.66 -14.51
CA VAL A 117 21.83 6.82 -13.24
C VAL A 117 21.18 6.00 -12.12
N LYS A 118 19.86 5.78 -12.18
CA LYS A 118 19.13 4.89 -11.25
C LYS A 118 19.63 3.44 -11.31
N ILE A 119 19.95 2.93 -12.52
CA ILE A 119 20.47 1.57 -12.72
C ILE A 119 21.91 1.46 -12.20
N ILE A 120 22.73 2.47 -12.43
CA ILE A 120 24.14 2.49 -12.00
C ILE A 120 24.25 2.58 -10.48
N LEU A 121 23.46 3.45 -9.82
CA LEU A 121 23.41 3.52 -8.35
C LEU A 121 22.83 2.24 -7.73
N LYS A 122 21.97 1.53 -8.46
CA LYS A 122 21.46 0.22 -8.08
C LYS A 122 22.56 -0.84 -7.99
N SER A 123 23.64 -0.70 -8.79
CA SER A 123 24.80 -1.59 -8.76
C SER A 123 25.89 -1.18 -7.77
N MET A 124 25.91 0.09 -7.33
CA MET A 124 26.99 0.65 -6.50
C MET A 124 26.66 0.74 -5.00
N CYS A 125 25.43 0.41 -4.55
CA CYS A 125 25.08 0.37 -3.13
C CYS A 125 25.56 -0.93 -2.45
N SER A 126 26.86 -1.16 -2.44
CA SER A 126 27.55 -2.08 -1.56
C SER A 126 28.25 -1.26 -0.49
N THR A 127 27.63 -1.02 0.64
CA THR A 127 28.32 -0.67 1.89
C THR A 127 27.41 -0.95 3.08
N ASP A 128 27.89 -1.82 3.90
CA ASP A 128 27.74 -2.09 5.31
C ASP A 128 26.60 -1.40 6.07
N ILE A 129 25.59 -2.18 6.37
CA ILE A 129 24.66 -1.91 7.46
C ILE A 129 24.51 -3.25 8.22
N ASP A 130 25.00 -3.29 9.45
CA ASP A 130 24.81 -4.38 10.41
C ASP A 130 23.34 -4.60 10.72
N PHE A 131 22.77 -5.74 10.29
CA PHE A 131 21.39 -6.12 10.54
C PHE A 131 21.22 -7.64 10.71
N GLU A 132 21.81 -8.23 11.75
CA GLU A 132 21.78 -9.70 11.90
C GLU A 132 20.53 -10.28 12.59
N CYS A 133 19.65 -9.50 13.21
CA CYS A 133 18.62 -10.05 14.13
C CYS A 133 17.15 -9.99 13.68
N GLU A 134 16.77 -9.30 12.60
CA GLU A 134 15.36 -9.17 12.16
C GLU A 134 15.05 -9.91 10.84
N TYR A 135 15.94 -10.71 10.35
CA TYR A 135 16.02 -11.17 8.95
C TYR A 135 14.80 -11.94 8.41
N LYS A 136 14.16 -12.82 9.18
CA LYS A 136 13.12 -13.70 8.62
C LYS A 136 11.73 -13.04 8.45
N LYS A 137 11.30 -12.21 9.39
CA LYS A 137 10.01 -11.52 9.29
C LYS A 137 10.00 -10.43 8.22
N GLN A 138 11.08 -9.65 8.10
CA GLN A 138 11.18 -8.55 7.15
C GLN A 138 11.23 -9.02 5.68
N ASN A 139 11.85 -10.16 5.38
CA ASN A 139 11.88 -10.72 4.02
C ASN A 139 10.48 -11.05 3.48
N ILE A 140 9.58 -11.53 4.34
CA ILE A 140 8.19 -11.84 3.98
C ILE A 140 7.44 -10.53 3.67
N SER A 141 7.60 -9.50 4.48
CA SER A 141 6.94 -8.21 4.31
C SER A 141 7.33 -7.53 2.98
N TYR A 142 8.61 -7.50 2.62
CA TYR A 142 9.06 -6.91 1.35
C TYR A 142 8.55 -7.68 0.12
N THR A 143 8.48 -9.00 0.18
CA THR A 143 7.88 -9.82 -0.87
C THR A 143 6.38 -9.55 -0.97
N ASN A 144 5.69 -9.40 0.14
CA ASN A 144 4.26 -9.06 0.18
C ASN A 144 3.99 -7.68 -0.45
N GLY A 145 4.83 -6.69 -0.14
CA GLY A 145 4.74 -5.36 -0.75
C GLY A 145 4.96 -5.38 -2.27
N LYS A 146 5.92 -6.18 -2.76
CA LYS A 146 6.14 -6.39 -4.21
C LYS A 146 4.89 -7.01 -4.85
N ASN A 147 4.36 -8.09 -4.26
CA ASN A 147 3.18 -8.78 -4.79
C ASN A 147 1.94 -7.88 -4.80
N LEU A 148 1.77 -6.98 -3.82
CA LEU A 148 0.69 -6.00 -3.84
C LEU A 148 0.84 -5.03 -5.01
N ALA A 149 2.05 -4.49 -5.23
CA ALA A 149 2.33 -3.60 -6.35
C ALA A 149 1.98 -4.26 -7.71
N GLU A 150 2.34 -5.53 -7.87
CA GLU A 150 2.00 -6.32 -9.06
C GLU A 150 0.49 -6.49 -9.24
N LEU A 151 -0.26 -6.75 -8.16
CA LEU A 151 -1.72 -6.88 -8.20
C LEU A 151 -2.40 -5.55 -8.55
N ILE A 152 -1.95 -4.42 -8.00
CA ILE A 152 -2.47 -3.09 -8.32
C ILE A 152 -2.26 -2.80 -9.81
N GLN A 153 -1.06 -3.05 -10.32
CA GLN A 153 -0.72 -2.80 -11.72
C GLN A 153 -1.46 -3.73 -12.67
N ALA A 154 -1.48 -5.03 -12.40
CA ALA A 154 -2.15 -6.03 -13.23
C ALA A 154 -3.68 -5.83 -13.27
N GLY A 155 -4.28 -5.40 -12.16
CA GLY A 155 -5.71 -5.10 -12.08
C GLY A 155 -6.09 -3.73 -12.67
N GLY A 156 -5.13 -2.91 -13.09
CA GLY A 156 -5.37 -1.59 -13.68
C GLY A 156 -5.97 -0.58 -12.68
N TYR A 157 -5.70 -0.74 -11.38
CA TYR A 157 -6.19 0.19 -10.37
C TYR A 157 -5.45 1.53 -10.43
N ARG A 158 -6.18 2.63 -10.20
CA ARG A 158 -5.55 3.93 -10.00
C ARG A 158 -4.68 3.87 -8.74
N TRP A 159 -3.43 4.26 -8.88
CA TRP A 159 -2.42 4.10 -7.84
C TRP A 159 -1.71 5.41 -7.55
N ASN A 160 -1.89 5.95 -6.35
CA ASN A 160 -1.33 7.23 -5.90
C ASN A 160 -1.58 8.40 -6.88
N ALA A 161 -2.69 8.36 -7.64
CA ALA A 161 -2.92 9.32 -8.73
C ALA A 161 -3.33 10.71 -8.22
N SER A 162 -3.92 10.78 -7.02
CA SER A 162 -4.37 12.03 -6.40
C SER A 162 -3.28 12.75 -5.59
N VAL A 163 -2.12 12.11 -5.37
CA VAL A 163 -0.99 12.71 -4.64
C VAL A 163 0.12 13.16 -5.58
N VAL A 164 0.89 14.15 -5.14
CA VAL A 164 2.02 14.72 -5.92
C VAL A 164 3.08 13.64 -6.18
N ASP A 165 3.58 13.58 -7.42
CA ASP A 165 4.61 12.64 -7.89
C ASP A 165 4.25 11.16 -7.69
N ASN A 166 2.95 10.84 -7.55
CA ASN A 166 2.45 9.50 -7.21
C ASN A 166 3.10 8.93 -5.93
N LEU A 167 3.43 9.78 -4.98
CA LEU A 167 4.08 9.45 -3.73
C LEU A 167 3.27 9.96 -2.53
N VAL A 168 2.76 9.05 -1.72
CA VAL A 168 2.07 9.40 -0.47
C VAL A 168 3.11 9.87 0.55
N SER A 169 3.17 11.18 0.82
CA SER A 169 4.18 11.75 1.70
C SER A 169 3.67 12.91 2.54
N LYS A 170 4.32 13.10 3.69
CA LYS A 170 4.01 14.15 4.68
C LYS A 170 3.89 15.54 4.05
N GLY A 171 2.88 16.26 4.49
CA GLY A 171 2.62 17.66 4.13
C GLY A 171 1.70 17.82 2.93
N GLN A 172 1.40 16.76 2.21
CA GLN A 172 0.43 16.84 1.13
C GLN A 172 -1.00 16.92 1.68
N ILE A 173 -1.84 17.67 0.98
CA ILE A 173 -3.26 17.81 1.25
C ILE A 173 -3.99 17.40 -0.02
N VAL A 174 -4.84 16.39 0.08
CA VAL A 174 -5.65 15.89 -1.05
C VAL A 174 -7.10 16.21 -0.76
N GLN A 175 -7.81 16.69 -1.77
CA GLN A 175 -9.22 17.05 -1.67
C GLN A 175 -10.08 16.11 -2.52
N PHE A 176 -11.13 15.55 -1.90
CA PHE A 176 -12.14 14.74 -2.54
C PHE A 176 -13.51 15.40 -2.29
N GLY A 177 -13.99 16.17 -3.27
CA GLY A 177 -15.16 17.04 -3.05
C GLY A 177 -14.89 18.02 -1.90
N ASP A 178 -15.73 17.97 -0.86
CA ASP A 178 -15.58 18.80 0.34
C ASP A 178 -14.67 18.18 1.40
N LEU A 179 -14.32 16.89 1.24
CA LEU A 179 -13.43 16.20 2.17
C LEU A 179 -11.98 16.54 1.89
N LYS A 180 -11.26 16.95 2.93
CA LYS A 180 -9.81 17.23 2.89
C LYS A 180 -9.05 16.22 3.73
N ILE A 181 -8.11 15.51 3.11
CA ILE A 181 -7.21 14.57 3.75
C ILE A 181 -5.81 15.17 3.82
N THR A 182 -5.27 15.31 5.03
CA THR A 182 -3.90 15.78 5.25
C THR A 182 -3.00 14.60 5.59
N ILE A 183 -1.92 14.41 4.83
CA ILE A 183 -0.95 13.33 5.04
C ILE A 183 0.08 13.79 6.07
N LEU A 184 0.09 13.16 7.25
CA LEU A 184 0.98 13.51 8.36
C LEU A 184 2.30 12.71 8.33
N ASN A 185 2.31 11.54 7.70
CA ASN A 185 3.45 10.61 7.59
C ASN A 185 3.21 9.66 6.39
N PRO A 186 4.26 9.06 5.78
CA PRO A 186 5.69 9.18 6.08
C PRO A 186 6.36 10.43 5.47
N GLY A 187 7.46 10.87 6.09
CA GLY A 187 8.34 11.88 5.49
C GLY A 187 9.29 11.26 4.45
N ILE A 188 9.86 12.09 3.57
CA ILE A 188 10.77 11.67 2.49
C ILE A 188 11.99 10.88 3.02
N GLU A 189 12.57 11.28 4.14
CA GLU A 189 13.69 10.54 4.74
C GLU A 189 13.29 9.11 5.13
N THR A 190 12.09 8.94 5.71
CA THR A 190 11.56 7.63 6.10
C THR A 190 11.37 6.74 4.87
N LEU A 191 10.77 7.29 3.80
CA LEU A 191 10.58 6.59 2.53
C LEU A 191 11.92 6.19 1.90
N THR A 192 12.91 7.08 1.92
CA THR A 192 14.25 6.81 1.41
C THR A 192 14.94 5.68 2.20
N LYS A 193 14.85 5.70 3.53
CA LYS A 193 15.39 4.61 4.39
C LYS A 193 14.68 3.29 4.10
N MET A 194 13.36 3.30 3.97
CA MET A 194 12.56 2.11 3.63
C MET A 194 12.96 1.55 2.26
N GLY A 195 13.09 2.39 1.24
CA GLY A 195 13.52 1.99 -0.10
C GLY A 195 14.90 1.33 -0.12
N LYS A 196 15.87 1.88 0.65
CA LYS A 196 17.20 1.27 0.79
C LYS A 196 17.15 -0.11 1.43
N LYS A 197 16.42 -0.26 2.54
CA LYS A 197 16.23 -1.56 3.22
C LYS A 197 15.57 -2.57 2.29
N TRP A 198 14.52 -2.18 1.60
CA TRP A 198 13.81 -3.04 0.67
C TRP A 198 14.69 -3.54 -0.47
N LEU A 199 15.48 -2.65 -1.09
CA LEU A 199 16.45 -3.01 -2.13
C LEU A 199 17.50 -4.01 -1.62
N TYR A 200 18.02 -3.78 -0.42
CA TYR A 200 18.99 -4.69 0.19
C TYR A 200 18.42 -6.11 0.32
N HIS A 201 17.21 -6.26 0.87
CA HIS A 201 16.54 -7.55 1.02
C HIS A 201 16.28 -8.27 -0.30
N LEU A 202 15.83 -7.55 -1.34
CA LEU A 202 15.62 -8.16 -2.65
C LEU A 202 16.92 -8.67 -3.29
N LYS A 203 18.05 -8.01 -3.05
CA LYS A 203 19.37 -8.48 -3.50
C LYS A 203 19.77 -9.79 -2.80
N GLN A 204 19.55 -9.91 -1.49
CA GLN A 204 19.88 -11.12 -0.73
C GLN A 204 19.06 -12.33 -1.21
N ILE A 205 17.78 -12.18 -1.47
CA ILE A 205 16.93 -13.25 -2.00
C ILE A 205 17.44 -13.73 -3.36
N ASN A 206 17.84 -12.82 -4.25
CA ASN A 206 18.36 -13.19 -5.58
C ASN A 206 19.74 -13.86 -5.51
N SER A 207 20.62 -13.46 -4.59
CA SER A 207 21.95 -14.08 -4.40
C SER A 207 21.84 -15.52 -3.91
N ASN A 208 20.93 -15.78 -2.96
CA ASN A 208 20.73 -17.13 -2.42
C ASN A 208 20.08 -18.11 -3.42
N ASN A 209 19.39 -17.60 -4.44
CA ASN A 209 18.81 -18.44 -5.51
C ASN A 209 19.83 -18.81 -6.61
N ILE A 210 21.00 -18.17 -6.66
CA ILE A 210 22.06 -18.46 -7.66
C ILE A 210 23.00 -19.55 -7.16
N GLU A 211 23.09 -19.81 -5.84
CA GLU A 211 23.95 -20.85 -5.26
C GLU A 211 23.31 -22.25 -5.25
N ILE A 212 22.08 -22.45 -5.75
CA ILE A 212 21.35 -23.73 -5.74
C ILE A 212 21.19 -24.32 -7.17
N THR A 213 21.84 -23.76 -8.17
CA THR A 213 21.92 -24.33 -9.51
C THR A 213 23.37 -24.63 -9.90
#